data_a9c4deab02d89faac769d7339bcc6326
#
_entry.id   a9c4deab02d89faac769d7339bcc6326
#
_cell.length_a   1.000
_cell.length_b   1.000
_cell.length_c   1.000
_cell.angle_alpha   90.00
_cell.angle_beta   90.00
_cell.angle_gamma   90.00
#
_symmetry.space_group_name_H-M   'P 1'
#
loop_
_entity.id
_entity.type
_entity.pdbx_description
1 polymer ?
#
loop_
_entity_poly.entity_id
_entity_poly.type
_entity_poly.pdbx_seq_one_letter_code
_entity_poly.pdbx_strand_id
1 'polypeptide(L)'
;MHPNLWDYSTIETSLSNIHACFFCLGVTSTGMTEPEYERVTCGIPVAAAETLARLNPKMTLIFVSAVGADRSEKGRVMWARTKGKAENAILRLPFRGYVFRPATIEPSHGEQSRTTSYRILYTLTKLILPLLRKMFPGLVTNTEQIGRAMLSIAKRRISKRILESKDINKVI
;
A
#
# COMPACT_ATOMS: atom_id res chain seq x y z
N MET A 1 -1.56 -19.39 -11.92
CA MET A 1 -2.09 -18.15 -11.29
C MET A 1 -3.10 -18.57 -10.24
N HIS A 2 -3.01 -18.05 -9.01
CA HIS A 2 -3.97 -18.36 -7.95
C HIS A 2 -5.26 -17.53 -8.16
N PRO A 3 -6.43 -18.17 -8.36
CA PRO A 3 -7.63 -17.45 -8.78
C PRO A 3 -8.41 -16.80 -7.63
N ASN A 4 -8.24 -17.29 -6.38
CA ASN A 4 -8.98 -16.83 -5.23
C ASN A 4 -8.07 -16.03 -4.27
N LEU A 5 -8.22 -14.71 -4.23
CA LEU A 5 -7.42 -13.82 -3.38
C LEU A 5 -7.92 -13.73 -1.93
N TRP A 6 -9.00 -14.41 -1.57
CA TRP A 6 -9.50 -14.51 -0.20
C TRP A 6 -9.16 -15.83 0.49
N ASP A 7 -8.69 -16.82 -0.27
CA ASP A 7 -8.31 -18.12 0.25
C ASP A 7 -6.98 -18.57 -0.34
N TYR A 8 -5.99 -18.74 0.49
CA TYR A 8 -4.62 -19.12 0.14
C TYR A 8 -4.29 -20.57 0.51
N SER A 9 -5.27 -21.36 0.99
CA SER A 9 -5.06 -22.73 1.51
C SER A 9 -4.34 -23.64 0.51
N THR A 10 -4.68 -23.53 -0.77
CA THR A 10 -4.12 -24.39 -1.84
C THR A 10 -2.68 -24.06 -2.22
N ILE A 11 -2.15 -22.92 -1.76
CA ILE A 11 -0.78 -22.44 -2.10
C ILE A 11 0.08 -22.18 -0.87
N GLU A 12 -0.34 -22.59 0.33
CA GLU A 12 0.39 -22.35 1.58
C GLU A 12 1.83 -22.85 1.54
N THR A 13 2.07 -24.00 0.92
CA THR A 13 3.42 -24.54 0.74
C THR A 13 4.34 -23.56 0.00
N SER A 14 3.81 -22.88 -1.03
CA SER A 14 4.55 -21.88 -1.79
C SER A 14 4.70 -20.54 -1.03
N LEU A 15 3.86 -20.30 -0.02
CA LEU A 15 3.90 -19.11 0.83
C LEU A 15 4.70 -19.30 2.12
N SER A 16 5.26 -20.49 2.35
CA SER A 16 6.12 -20.78 3.49
C SER A 16 7.55 -20.30 3.25
N ASN A 17 8.27 -19.98 4.34
CA ASN A 17 9.67 -19.49 4.32
C ASN A 17 9.86 -18.15 3.57
N ILE A 18 8.84 -17.31 3.56
CA ILE A 18 8.91 -15.97 2.97
C ILE A 18 9.48 -14.98 3.99
N HIS A 19 10.44 -14.17 3.58
CA HIS A 19 11.08 -13.16 4.44
C HIS A 19 10.40 -11.80 4.35
N ALA A 20 9.79 -11.47 3.22
CA ALA A 20 9.06 -10.21 3.02
C ALA A 20 7.91 -10.37 2.03
N CYS A 21 6.83 -9.62 2.27
CA CYS A 21 5.71 -9.43 1.34
C CYS A 21 5.49 -7.94 1.10
N PHE A 22 5.44 -7.55 -0.16
CA PHE A 22 5.08 -6.20 -0.59
C PHE A 22 3.67 -6.24 -1.18
N PHE A 23 2.69 -5.85 -0.38
CA PHE A 23 1.30 -5.88 -0.78
C PHE A 23 0.92 -4.56 -1.45
N CYS A 24 0.92 -4.57 -2.79
CA CYS A 24 0.71 -3.39 -3.63
C CYS A 24 -0.65 -3.40 -4.35
N LEU A 25 -1.52 -4.39 -4.08
CA LEU A 25 -2.84 -4.44 -4.69
C LEU A 25 -3.72 -3.31 -4.15
N GLY A 26 -4.37 -2.60 -5.05
CA GLY A 26 -5.32 -1.55 -4.71
C GLY A 26 -6.25 -1.25 -5.87
N VAL A 27 -7.46 -0.79 -5.54
CA VAL A 27 -8.47 -0.35 -6.50
C VAL A 27 -8.94 1.06 -6.16
N THR A 28 -9.53 1.76 -7.14
CA THR A 28 -10.23 3.01 -6.89
C THR A 28 -11.60 2.73 -6.24
N SER A 29 -12.03 3.62 -5.35
CA SER A 29 -13.38 3.56 -4.76
C SER A 29 -14.47 4.12 -5.68
N THR A 30 -14.10 4.70 -6.83
CA THR A 30 -15.03 5.34 -7.75
C THR A 30 -16.02 4.32 -8.31
N GLY A 31 -17.31 4.58 -8.10
CA GLY A 31 -18.40 3.71 -8.59
C GLY A 31 -18.63 2.46 -7.74
N MET A 32 -17.97 2.32 -6.59
CA MET A 32 -18.17 1.19 -5.66
C MET A 32 -18.98 1.62 -4.43
N THR A 33 -19.81 0.72 -3.95
CA THR A 33 -20.41 0.83 -2.61
C THR A 33 -19.35 0.54 -1.54
N GLU A 34 -19.60 0.96 -0.30
CA GLU A 34 -18.67 0.72 0.80
C GLU A 34 -18.40 -0.78 1.04
N PRO A 35 -19.40 -1.68 1.07
CA PRO A 35 -19.15 -3.11 1.23
C PRO A 35 -18.30 -3.73 0.10
N GLU A 36 -18.53 -3.31 -1.15
CA GLU A 36 -17.74 -3.79 -2.29
C GLU A 36 -16.29 -3.33 -2.19
N TYR A 37 -16.09 -2.06 -1.86
CA TYR A 37 -14.75 -1.49 -1.70
C TYR A 37 -14.02 -2.12 -0.51
N GLU A 38 -14.71 -2.33 0.62
CA GLU A 38 -14.15 -2.97 1.81
C GLU A 38 -13.74 -4.42 1.54
N ARG A 39 -14.58 -5.16 0.82
CA ARG A 39 -14.26 -6.54 0.45
C ARG A 39 -12.92 -6.64 -0.27
N VAL A 40 -12.61 -5.73 -1.17
CA VAL A 40 -11.36 -5.74 -1.95
C VAL A 40 -10.22 -5.07 -1.18
N THR A 41 -10.44 -3.88 -0.64
CA THR A 41 -9.39 -3.01 -0.07
C THR A 41 -8.99 -3.40 1.35
N CYS A 42 -9.90 -4.05 2.10
CA CYS A 42 -9.61 -4.59 3.43
C CYS A 42 -9.57 -6.13 3.42
N GLY A 43 -10.56 -6.79 2.83
CA GLY A 43 -10.69 -8.25 2.88
C GLY A 43 -9.49 -8.98 2.26
N ILE A 44 -9.11 -8.65 1.04
CA ILE A 44 -7.99 -9.31 0.35
C ILE A 44 -6.65 -9.12 1.10
N PRO A 45 -6.20 -7.89 1.43
CA PRO A 45 -4.92 -7.71 2.11
C PRO A 45 -4.90 -8.33 3.51
N VAL A 46 -6.04 -8.36 4.22
CA VAL A 46 -6.12 -8.98 5.54
C VAL A 46 -6.04 -10.50 5.43
N ALA A 47 -6.78 -11.13 4.52
CA ALA A 47 -6.68 -12.58 4.29
C ALA A 47 -5.25 -13.03 3.92
N ALA A 48 -4.59 -12.27 3.04
CA ALA A 48 -3.18 -12.51 2.71
C ALA A 48 -2.28 -12.36 3.94
N ALA A 49 -2.46 -11.28 4.70
CA ALA A 49 -1.64 -10.97 5.84
C ALA A 49 -1.80 -12.00 6.98
N GLU A 50 -3.02 -12.47 7.26
CA GLU A 50 -3.30 -13.50 8.27
C GLU A 50 -2.66 -14.84 7.89
N THR A 51 -2.81 -15.26 6.63
CA THR A 51 -2.17 -16.48 6.14
C THR A 51 -0.65 -16.40 6.27
N LEU A 52 -0.07 -15.29 5.81
CA LEU A 52 1.38 -15.07 5.86
C LEU A 52 1.90 -14.94 7.31
N ALA A 53 1.13 -14.34 8.22
CA ALA A 53 1.50 -14.22 9.63
C ALA A 53 1.59 -15.59 10.30
N ARG A 54 0.65 -16.48 9.98
CA ARG A 54 0.64 -17.86 10.51
C ARG A 54 1.82 -18.67 9.98
N LEU A 55 2.12 -18.56 8.70
CA LEU A 55 3.20 -19.30 8.04
C LEU A 55 4.60 -18.72 8.33
N ASN A 56 4.70 -17.39 8.49
CA ASN A 56 5.97 -16.66 8.56
C ASN A 56 5.94 -15.56 9.63
N PRO A 57 5.85 -15.88 10.93
CA PRO A 57 5.64 -14.88 11.99
C PRO A 57 6.79 -13.87 12.17
N LYS A 58 7.95 -14.12 11.57
CA LYS A 58 9.12 -13.23 11.64
C LYS A 58 9.33 -12.39 10.38
N MET A 59 8.49 -12.55 9.37
CA MET A 59 8.62 -11.83 8.11
C MET A 59 8.35 -10.32 8.24
N THR A 60 8.67 -9.59 7.20
CA THR A 60 8.26 -8.19 7.04
C THR A 60 7.10 -8.11 6.05
N LEU A 61 6.01 -7.43 6.41
CA LEU A 61 4.94 -7.11 5.47
C LEU A 61 4.85 -5.60 5.30
N ILE A 62 4.85 -5.12 4.06
CA ILE A 62 4.65 -3.72 3.73
C ILE A 62 3.37 -3.60 2.91
N PHE A 63 2.39 -2.91 3.49
CA PHE A 63 1.10 -2.63 2.86
C PHE A 63 1.10 -1.23 2.24
N VAL A 64 0.81 -1.13 0.95
CA VAL A 64 0.65 0.17 0.26
C VAL A 64 -0.78 0.66 0.44
N SER A 65 -0.93 1.62 1.33
CA SER A 65 -2.16 2.34 1.63
C SER A 65 -2.22 3.65 0.81
N ALA A 66 -2.72 4.72 1.40
CA ALA A 66 -2.72 6.06 0.81
C ALA A 66 -2.64 7.14 1.90
N VAL A 67 -2.10 8.30 1.55
CA VAL A 67 -2.22 9.49 2.39
C VAL A 67 -3.69 9.79 2.68
N GLY A 68 -4.01 10.17 3.91
CA GLY A 68 -5.38 10.45 4.34
C GLY A 68 -6.18 9.21 4.77
N ALA A 69 -5.59 8.01 4.81
CA ALA A 69 -6.22 6.84 5.42
C ALA A 69 -6.55 7.11 6.90
N ASP A 70 -7.81 6.82 7.28
CA ASP A 70 -8.35 7.14 8.61
C ASP A 70 -8.41 5.91 9.51
N ARG A 71 -7.42 5.79 10.39
CA ARG A 71 -7.34 4.71 11.38
C ARG A 71 -8.31 4.82 12.54
N SER A 72 -9.03 5.94 12.68
CA SER A 72 -10.13 6.01 13.65
C SER A 72 -11.34 5.17 13.19
N GLU A 73 -11.41 4.86 11.90
CA GLU A 73 -12.49 4.12 11.23
C GLU A 73 -13.86 4.83 11.31
N LYS A 74 -13.88 6.10 11.77
CA LYS A 74 -15.11 6.88 12.05
C LYS A 74 -15.28 8.09 11.14
N GLY A 75 -14.29 8.43 10.32
CA GLY A 75 -14.32 9.57 9.42
C GLY A 75 -15.42 9.46 8.37
N ARG A 76 -15.83 10.58 7.78
CA ARG A 76 -16.91 10.64 6.79
C ARG A 76 -16.54 10.06 5.44
N VAL A 77 -15.25 10.00 5.12
CA VAL A 77 -14.76 9.57 3.80
C VAL A 77 -14.61 8.06 3.77
N MET A 78 -15.46 7.38 3.01
CA MET A 78 -15.56 5.92 2.94
C MET A 78 -14.22 5.24 2.65
N TRP A 79 -13.52 5.63 1.58
CA TRP A 79 -12.26 5.00 1.21
C TRP A 79 -11.17 5.16 2.28
N ALA A 80 -11.19 6.29 3.00
CA ALA A 80 -10.21 6.56 4.05
C ALA A 80 -10.43 5.64 5.26
N ARG A 81 -11.69 5.47 5.69
CA ARG A 81 -12.06 4.52 6.77
C ARG A 81 -11.65 3.10 6.43
N THR A 82 -12.01 2.65 5.23
CA THR A 82 -11.73 1.28 4.76
C THR A 82 -10.22 1.00 4.72
N LYS A 83 -9.43 1.96 4.21
CA LYS A 83 -7.97 1.83 4.25
C LYS A 83 -7.44 1.83 5.68
N GLY A 84 -7.94 2.70 6.54
CA GLY A 84 -7.57 2.73 7.95
C GLY A 84 -7.87 1.41 8.68
N LYS A 85 -9.02 0.79 8.37
CA LYS A 85 -9.41 -0.53 8.89
C LYS A 85 -8.40 -1.62 8.46
N ALA A 86 -8.02 -1.66 7.19
CA ALA A 86 -7.02 -2.58 6.68
C ALA A 86 -5.64 -2.38 7.37
N GLU A 87 -5.21 -1.12 7.51
CA GLU A 87 -3.97 -0.79 8.22
C GLU A 87 -3.99 -1.29 9.67
N ASN A 88 -5.09 -1.05 10.39
CA ASN A 88 -5.23 -1.47 11.77
C ASN A 88 -5.18 -3.00 11.90
N ALA A 89 -5.88 -3.73 11.02
CA ALA A 89 -5.88 -5.19 11.02
C ALA A 89 -4.45 -5.73 10.77
N ILE A 90 -3.77 -5.26 9.75
CA ILE A 90 -2.42 -5.71 9.38
C ILE A 90 -1.40 -5.37 10.48
N LEU A 91 -1.48 -4.17 11.07
CA LEU A 91 -0.53 -3.74 12.09
C LEU A 91 -0.68 -4.49 13.44
N ARG A 92 -1.79 -5.19 13.69
CA ARG A 92 -2.01 -6.04 14.88
C ARG A 92 -1.41 -7.43 14.75
N LEU A 93 -1.09 -7.86 13.54
CA LEU A 93 -0.54 -9.21 13.33
C LEU A 93 0.90 -9.34 13.84
N PRO A 94 1.34 -10.57 14.18
CA PRO A 94 2.59 -10.79 14.93
C PRO A 94 3.88 -10.57 14.12
N PHE A 95 3.79 -10.36 12.83
CA PHE A 95 4.96 -10.07 12.01
C PHE A 95 5.38 -8.58 12.06
N ARG A 96 6.45 -8.22 11.35
CA ARG A 96 6.90 -6.82 11.19
C ARG A 96 6.06 -6.12 10.12
N GLY A 97 4.88 -5.58 10.49
CA GLY A 97 4.00 -4.85 9.59
C GLY A 97 4.41 -3.38 9.46
N TYR A 98 4.46 -2.90 8.22
CA TYR A 98 4.64 -1.50 7.86
C TYR A 98 3.56 -1.04 6.89
N VAL A 99 3.22 0.23 6.95
CA VAL A 99 2.25 0.86 6.06
C VAL A 99 2.92 2.00 5.30
N PHE A 100 2.85 1.96 3.99
CA PHE A 100 3.24 3.08 3.13
C PHE A 100 2.00 3.87 2.76
N ARG A 101 2.05 5.18 3.01
CA ARG A 101 1.00 6.15 2.64
C ARG A 101 1.53 7.15 1.62
N PRO A 102 1.78 6.74 0.38
CA PRO A 102 2.16 7.69 -0.66
C PRO A 102 1.01 8.65 -0.96
N ALA A 103 1.35 9.92 -1.23
CA ALA A 103 0.40 10.91 -1.70
C ALA A 103 0.35 10.88 -3.24
N THR A 104 1.42 11.27 -3.90
CA THR A 104 1.55 11.21 -5.36
C THR A 104 2.70 10.29 -5.72
N ILE A 105 2.41 9.29 -6.58
CA ILE A 105 3.40 8.36 -7.10
C ILE A 105 3.66 8.71 -8.57
N GLU A 106 4.88 9.09 -8.89
CA GLU A 106 5.31 9.32 -10.26
C GLU A 106 5.84 8.02 -10.86
N PRO A 107 5.36 7.59 -12.04
CA PRO A 107 5.89 6.42 -12.72
C PRO A 107 7.31 6.71 -13.23
N SER A 108 8.27 5.83 -12.92
CA SER A 108 9.70 6.02 -13.28
C SER A 108 10.04 5.43 -14.64
N HIS A 109 9.30 4.40 -15.10
CA HIS A 109 9.64 3.63 -16.30
C HIS A 109 8.49 3.56 -17.31
N GLY A 110 7.64 4.61 -17.36
CA GLY A 110 6.56 4.70 -18.34
C GLY A 110 5.31 3.89 -18.00
N GLU A 111 5.18 3.45 -16.75
CA GLU A 111 3.98 2.79 -16.26
C GLU A 111 2.77 3.72 -16.43
N GLN A 112 1.69 3.18 -16.95
CA GLN A 112 0.45 3.95 -17.16
C GLN A 112 -0.64 3.48 -16.21
N SER A 113 -1.40 4.43 -15.66
CA SER A 113 -2.60 4.09 -14.90
C SER A 113 -3.63 3.39 -15.80
N ARG A 114 -4.20 2.29 -15.32
CA ARG A 114 -5.29 1.59 -16.01
C ARG A 114 -6.60 2.40 -16.00
N THR A 115 -6.73 3.38 -15.12
CA THR A 115 -7.92 4.22 -14.99
C THR A 115 -7.78 5.45 -15.86
N THR A 116 -8.65 5.61 -16.87
CA THR A 116 -8.59 6.70 -17.86
C THR A 116 -8.63 8.09 -17.22
N SER A 117 -9.45 8.31 -16.20
CA SER A 117 -9.53 9.58 -15.48
C SER A 117 -8.20 9.95 -14.80
N TYR A 118 -7.49 8.98 -14.22
CA TYR A 118 -6.15 9.20 -13.67
C TYR A 118 -5.12 9.48 -14.76
N ARG A 119 -5.26 8.86 -15.94
CA ARG A 119 -4.37 9.13 -17.09
C ARG A 119 -4.47 10.56 -17.59
N ILE A 120 -5.70 11.10 -17.66
CA ILE A 120 -5.95 12.51 -18.02
C ILE A 120 -5.41 13.43 -16.92
N LEU A 121 -5.68 13.12 -15.66
CA LEU A 121 -5.17 13.87 -14.52
C LEU A 121 -3.62 13.90 -14.52
N TYR A 122 -2.96 12.76 -14.77
CA TYR A 122 -1.50 12.70 -14.87
C TYR A 122 -0.94 13.54 -16.02
N THR A 123 -1.64 13.63 -17.15
CA THR A 123 -1.22 14.46 -18.28
C THR A 123 -1.27 15.95 -17.92
N LEU A 124 -2.32 16.37 -17.22
CA LEU A 124 -2.47 17.75 -16.74
C LEU A 124 -1.49 18.06 -15.59
N THR A 125 -1.25 17.12 -14.71
CA THR A 125 -0.34 17.30 -13.58
C THR A 125 1.14 17.27 -13.98
N LYS A 126 1.52 16.71 -15.13
CA LYS A 126 2.90 16.76 -15.64
C LYS A 126 3.47 18.16 -15.70
N LEU A 127 2.64 19.15 -16.03
CA LEU A 127 3.03 20.57 -16.06
C LEU A 127 3.24 21.15 -14.66
N ILE A 128 2.49 20.67 -13.67
CA ILE A 128 2.48 21.19 -12.28
C ILE A 128 3.42 20.39 -11.38
N LEU A 129 3.71 19.12 -11.72
CA LEU A 129 4.55 18.23 -10.91
C LEU A 129 5.94 18.81 -10.58
N PRO A 130 6.67 19.44 -11.52
CA PRO A 130 7.97 20.05 -11.22
C PRO A 130 7.87 21.16 -10.16
N LEU A 131 6.80 21.95 -10.23
CA LEU A 131 6.52 23.01 -9.25
C LEU A 131 6.12 22.42 -7.89
N LEU A 132 5.24 21.41 -7.88
CA LEU A 132 4.88 20.66 -6.65
C LEU A 132 6.10 20.01 -6.00
N ARG A 133 7.00 19.43 -6.80
CA ARG A 133 8.26 18.85 -6.32
C ARG A 133 9.16 19.88 -5.66
N LYS A 134 9.22 21.09 -6.23
CA LYS A 134 10.02 22.19 -5.70
C LYS A 134 9.41 22.78 -4.43
N MET A 135 8.09 22.95 -4.39
CA MET A 135 7.38 23.54 -3.25
C MET A 135 7.09 22.52 -2.13
N PHE A 136 6.80 21.28 -2.46
CA PHE A 136 6.41 20.23 -1.52
C PHE A 136 7.13 18.89 -1.81
N PRO A 137 8.45 18.82 -1.68
CA PRO A 137 9.25 17.64 -2.01
C PRO A 137 8.86 16.39 -1.19
N GLY A 138 8.18 16.60 -0.06
CA GLY A 138 7.70 15.51 0.79
C GLY A 138 6.38 14.87 0.34
N LEU A 139 5.68 15.42 -0.67
CA LEU A 139 4.40 14.88 -1.15
C LEU A 139 4.55 13.98 -2.37
N VAL A 140 5.63 14.15 -3.14
CA VAL A 140 5.87 13.38 -4.36
C VAL A 140 6.90 12.30 -4.08
N THR A 141 6.59 11.08 -4.48
CA THR A 141 7.52 9.95 -4.53
C THR A 141 7.43 9.30 -5.92
N ASN A 142 8.27 8.34 -6.22
CA ASN A 142 8.19 7.60 -7.48
C ASN A 142 8.24 6.09 -7.24
N THR A 143 7.92 5.31 -8.28
CA THR A 143 7.85 3.84 -8.20
C THR A 143 9.17 3.22 -7.79
N GLU A 144 10.29 3.73 -8.30
CA GLU A 144 11.63 3.26 -7.95
C GLU A 144 11.96 3.53 -6.48
N GLN A 145 11.64 4.71 -5.98
CA GLN A 145 11.90 5.12 -4.60
C GLN A 145 11.10 4.30 -3.60
N ILE A 146 9.80 4.02 -3.92
CA ILE A 146 8.97 3.11 -3.14
C ILE A 146 9.61 1.71 -3.09
N GLY A 147 10.03 1.16 -4.24
CA GLY A 147 10.66 -0.16 -4.31
C GLY A 147 11.96 -0.23 -3.50
N ARG A 148 12.82 0.77 -3.60
CA ARG A 148 14.06 0.86 -2.80
C ARG A 148 13.78 0.94 -1.31
N ALA A 149 12.81 1.75 -0.90
CA ALA A 149 12.40 1.86 0.50
C ALA A 149 11.82 0.53 1.03
N MET A 150 11.01 -0.19 0.24
CA MET A 150 10.51 -1.52 0.59
C MET A 150 11.66 -2.51 0.82
N LEU A 151 12.62 -2.58 -0.07
CA LEU A 151 13.79 -3.45 0.06
C LEU A 151 14.66 -3.09 1.27
N SER A 152 14.86 -1.79 1.51
CA SER A 152 15.60 -1.30 2.67
C SER A 152 14.94 -1.71 3.98
N ILE A 153 13.61 -1.51 4.12
CA ILE A 153 12.85 -1.89 5.33
C ILE A 153 12.78 -3.40 5.53
N ALA A 154 12.70 -4.17 4.44
CA ALA A 154 12.74 -5.63 4.53
C ALA A 154 14.06 -6.14 5.14
N LYS A 155 15.18 -5.47 4.83
CA LYS A 155 16.53 -5.80 5.33
C LYS A 155 16.80 -5.20 6.70
N ARG A 156 16.31 -3.98 6.99
CA ARG A 156 16.61 -3.22 8.21
C ARG A 156 15.34 -2.96 9.01
N ARG A 157 15.42 -3.06 10.31
CA ARG A 157 14.33 -2.64 11.18
C ARG A 157 14.33 -1.13 11.34
N ILE A 158 13.16 -0.51 11.18
CA ILE A 158 12.92 0.87 11.54
C ILE A 158 11.80 0.94 12.57
N SER A 159 11.84 1.95 13.44
CA SER A 159 10.83 2.10 14.52
C SER A 159 9.49 2.61 14.00
N LYS A 160 9.51 3.50 13.01
CA LYS A 160 8.31 4.09 12.43
C LYS A 160 7.59 3.08 11.53
N ARG A 161 6.36 2.69 11.91
CA ARG A 161 5.58 1.67 11.18
C ARG A 161 4.68 2.22 10.08
N ILE A 162 4.34 3.52 10.12
CA ILE A 162 3.52 4.20 9.10
C ILE A 162 4.38 5.28 8.45
N LEU A 163 4.63 5.15 7.16
CA LEU A 163 5.51 6.01 6.38
C LEU A 163 4.70 6.76 5.33
N GLU A 164 4.72 8.07 5.39
CA GLU A 164 4.21 8.95 4.33
C GLU A 164 5.29 9.20 3.27
N SER A 165 4.96 9.83 2.14
CA SER A 165 5.90 10.10 1.04
C SER A 165 7.24 10.67 1.53
N LYS A 166 7.22 11.63 2.46
CA LYS A 166 8.44 12.25 3.03
C LYS A 166 9.34 11.26 3.79
N ASP A 167 8.72 10.25 4.42
CA ASP A 167 9.45 9.23 5.17
C ASP A 167 10.01 8.18 4.19
N ILE A 168 9.18 7.75 3.22
CA ILE A 168 9.57 6.82 2.16
C ILE A 168 10.79 7.35 1.41
N ASN A 169 10.79 8.65 1.09
CA ASN A 169 11.88 9.32 0.38
C ASN A 169 13.19 9.39 1.17
N LYS A 170 13.16 9.16 2.50
CA LYS A 170 14.33 9.22 3.39
C LYS A 170 14.90 7.86 3.77
N VAL A 171 14.16 6.78 3.50
CA VAL A 171 14.54 5.40 3.94
C VAL A 171 15.65 4.78 3.06
N ILE A 172 16.14 5.45 2.08
CA ILE A 172 17.15 4.93 1.14
C ILE A 172 18.51 4.74 1.78
#